data_2441b10f58ed18fda043be4fd9249cfe
#
_entry.id   2441b10f58ed18fda043be4fd9249cfe
#
_cell.length_a   1.000
_cell.length_b   1.000
_cell.length_c   1.000
_cell.angle_alpha   90.00
_cell.angle_beta   90.00
_cell.angle_gamma   90.00
#
_symmetry.space_group_name_H-M   'P 1'
#
loop_
_entity.id
_entity.type
_entity.pdbx_description
1 polymer ?
#
loop_
_entity_poly.entity_id
_entity_poly.type
_entity_poly.pdbx_seq_one_letter_code
_entity_poly.pdbx_strand_id
1 'polypeptide(L)'
;MKKYAIVLIAMIAITLSGCSKTETVTNEDVAKLESEISQLEAERDRLNEEILDVKIDNNLAKYVIAFNIKQTHFTLDIGEHLKDAMNDISIEIPVDKEYYDSVEVGDIIDDSFRVGSFIWKGSFGNWKVTVESKDIR
;
A
#
# COMPACT_ATOMS: atom_id res chain seq x y z
N MET A 1 2.22 -15.76 -6.84
CA MET A 1 1.89 -16.69 -7.93
C MET A 1 1.32 -18.04 -7.46
N LYS A 2 1.76 -18.65 -6.34
CA LYS A 2 1.20 -19.94 -5.87
C LYS A 2 -0.28 -19.89 -5.43
N LYS A 3 -0.77 -18.75 -4.94
CA LYS A 3 -2.16 -18.61 -4.44
C LYS A 3 -3.21 -18.61 -5.57
N TYR A 4 -2.87 -18.11 -6.74
CA TYR A 4 -3.79 -18.08 -7.89
C TYR A 4 -3.92 -19.44 -8.60
N ALA A 5 -2.87 -20.28 -8.52
CA ALA A 5 -2.92 -21.63 -9.08
C ALA A 5 -3.93 -22.52 -8.36
N ILE A 6 -4.10 -22.37 -7.04
CA ILE A 6 -5.05 -23.16 -6.24
C ILE A 6 -6.50 -22.77 -6.58
N VAL A 7 -6.78 -21.48 -6.78
CA VAL A 7 -8.11 -21.00 -7.16
C VAL A 7 -8.48 -21.47 -8.55
N LEU A 8 -7.53 -21.51 -9.48
CA LEU A 8 -7.76 -21.97 -10.86
C LEU A 8 -8.00 -23.48 -10.93
N ILE A 9 -7.31 -24.27 -10.10
CA ILE A 9 -7.53 -25.73 -10.01
C ILE A 9 -8.90 -26.04 -9.38
N ALA A 10 -9.32 -25.26 -8.39
CA ALA A 10 -10.65 -25.42 -7.78
C ALA A 10 -11.78 -25.09 -8.78
N MET A 11 -11.62 -24.08 -9.62
CA MET A 11 -12.60 -23.78 -10.68
C MET A 11 -12.68 -24.87 -11.75
N ILE A 12 -11.56 -25.48 -12.14
CA ILE A 12 -11.54 -26.56 -13.14
C ILE A 12 -12.15 -27.85 -12.57
N ALA A 13 -11.96 -28.14 -11.28
CA ALA A 13 -12.58 -29.31 -10.64
C ALA A 13 -14.10 -29.23 -10.58
N ILE A 14 -14.68 -28.05 -10.48
CA ILE A 14 -16.15 -27.83 -10.47
C ILE A 14 -16.75 -28.05 -11.87
N THR A 15 -16.00 -27.78 -12.95
CA THR A 15 -16.49 -27.96 -14.32
C THR A 15 -16.41 -29.40 -14.83
N LEU A 16 -15.63 -30.28 -14.17
CA LEU A 16 -15.45 -31.68 -14.59
C LEU A 16 -16.36 -32.67 -13.86
N SER A 17 -17.09 -32.26 -12.84
CA SER A 17 -18.09 -33.07 -12.15
C SER A 17 -19.43 -32.91 -12.89
N GLY A 18 -19.45 -33.32 -14.15
CA GLY A 18 -20.63 -33.27 -14.99
C GLY A 18 -21.75 -34.19 -14.50
N CYS A 19 -22.97 -33.70 -14.64
CA CYS A 19 -24.24 -34.39 -14.57
C CYS A 19 -24.74 -34.86 -13.22
N SER A 20 -25.37 -33.95 -12.45
CA SER A 20 -26.78 -34.10 -12.09
C SER A 20 -27.24 -32.97 -11.17
N LYS A 21 -28.32 -32.36 -11.57
CA LYS A 21 -29.00 -31.19 -10.96
C LYS A 21 -28.22 -29.87 -11.12
N THR A 22 -28.57 -29.19 -12.18
CA THR A 22 -28.41 -27.73 -12.24
C THR A 22 -29.29 -27.13 -11.13
N GLU A 23 -28.79 -26.99 -9.94
CA GLU A 23 -29.38 -26.05 -8.99
C GLU A 23 -29.25 -24.69 -9.65
N THR A 24 -30.34 -24.16 -10.14
CA THR A 24 -30.42 -22.79 -10.62
C THR A 24 -30.12 -21.92 -9.46
N VAL A 25 -28.88 -21.36 -9.40
CA VAL A 25 -28.53 -20.32 -8.46
C VAL A 25 -29.56 -19.22 -8.65
N THR A 26 -30.36 -18.99 -7.63
CA THR A 26 -31.40 -17.96 -7.68
C THR A 26 -30.78 -16.60 -7.39
N ASN A 27 -31.43 -15.52 -7.86
CA ASN A 27 -30.98 -14.17 -7.50
C ASN A 27 -30.98 -13.95 -5.99
N GLU A 28 -31.78 -14.72 -5.24
CA GLU A 28 -31.80 -14.70 -3.78
C GLU A 28 -30.54 -15.29 -3.15
N ASP A 29 -30.02 -16.39 -3.73
CA ASP A 29 -28.75 -16.99 -3.27
C ASP A 29 -27.56 -16.06 -3.52
N VAL A 30 -27.57 -15.35 -4.66
CA VAL A 30 -26.55 -14.34 -4.98
C VAL A 30 -26.60 -13.19 -3.99
N ALA A 31 -27.79 -12.62 -3.73
CA ALA A 31 -27.94 -11.52 -2.77
C ALA A 31 -27.53 -11.91 -1.35
N LYS A 32 -27.79 -13.16 -0.95
CA LYS A 32 -27.35 -13.69 0.35
C LYS A 32 -25.82 -13.77 0.44
N LEU A 33 -25.17 -14.29 -0.59
CA LEU A 33 -23.71 -14.39 -0.66
C LEU A 33 -23.06 -12.99 -0.68
N GLU A 34 -23.60 -12.04 -1.40
CA GLU A 34 -23.13 -10.65 -1.41
C GLU A 34 -23.24 -10.02 -0.01
N SER A 35 -24.33 -10.28 0.72
CA SER A 35 -24.49 -9.84 2.10
C SER A 35 -23.47 -10.48 3.04
N GLU A 36 -23.22 -11.79 2.90
CA GLU A 36 -22.20 -12.49 3.71
C GLU A 36 -20.79 -11.98 3.41
N ILE A 37 -20.46 -11.72 2.15
CA ILE A 37 -19.18 -11.13 1.74
C ILE A 37 -19.00 -9.76 2.41
N SER A 38 -20.01 -8.90 2.33
CA SER A 38 -19.95 -7.57 2.94
C SER A 38 -19.75 -7.62 4.46
N GLN A 39 -20.39 -8.57 5.14
CA GLN A 39 -20.20 -8.76 6.58
C GLN A 39 -18.80 -9.25 6.93
N LEU A 40 -18.27 -10.20 6.16
CA LEU A 40 -16.91 -10.72 6.35
C LEU A 40 -15.85 -9.66 6.06
N GLU A 41 -16.07 -8.80 5.08
CA GLU A 41 -15.19 -7.66 4.80
C GLU A 41 -15.17 -6.67 5.95
N ALA A 42 -16.33 -6.32 6.50
CA ALA A 42 -16.43 -5.44 7.65
C ALA A 42 -15.75 -6.03 8.91
N GLU A 43 -15.93 -7.33 9.15
CA GLU A 43 -15.26 -8.01 10.27
C GLU A 43 -13.74 -8.08 10.08
N ARG A 44 -13.27 -8.36 8.87
CA ARG A 44 -11.85 -8.33 8.52
C ARG A 44 -11.24 -6.96 8.82
N ASP A 45 -11.92 -5.88 8.43
CA ASP A 45 -11.42 -4.52 8.62
C ASP A 45 -11.36 -4.17 10.10
N ARG A 46 -12.38 -4.54 10.89
CA ARG A 46 -12.38 -4.39 12.36
C ARG A 46 -11.22 -5.15 13.02
N LEU A 47 -10.99 -6.41 12.62
CA LEU A 47 -9.89 -7.19 13.16
C LEU A 47 -8.51 -6.62 12.79
N ASN A 48 -8.37 -6.03 11.62
CA ASN A 48 -7.14 -5.36 11.22
C ASN A 48 -6.87 -4.12 12.07
N GLU A 49 -7.89 -3.34 12.44
CA GLU A 49 -7.77 -2.21 13.38
C GLU A 49 -7.35 -2.71 14.76
N GLU A 50 -8.00 -3.74 15.31
CA GLU A 50 -7.61 -4.32 16.60
C GLU A 50 -6.15 -4.84 16.61
N ILE A 51 -5.72 -5.48 15.54
CA ILE A 51 -4.33 -5.93 15.39
C ILE A 51 -3.37 -4.75 15.38
N LEU A 52 -3.73 -3.66 14.71
CA LEU A 52 -2.91 -2.46 14.65
C LEU A 52 -2.76 -1.83 16.05
N ASP A 53 -3.87 -1.70 16.78
CA ASP A 53 -3.87 -1.18 18.15
C ASP A 53 -2.96 -2.02 19.07
N VAL A 54 -3.06 -3.35 18.99
CA VAL A 54 -2.19 -4.26 19.75
C VAL A 54 -0.72 -4.09 19.36
N LYS A 55 -0.40 -3.88 18.09
CA LYS A 55 0.98 -3.62 17.65
C LYS A 55 1.51 -2.30 18.21
N ILE A 56 0.69 -1.25 18.20
CA ILE A 56 1.05 0.06 18.74
C ILE A 56 1.32 -0.04 20.24
N ASP A 57 0.40 -0.64 20.98
CA ASP A 57 0.50 -0.80 22.45
C ASP A 57 1.72 -1.62 22.89
N ASN A 58 2.15 -2.58 22.08
CA ASN A 58 3.33 -3.40 22.34
C ASN A 58 4.62 -2.89 21.68
N ASN A 59 4.63 -1.69 21.10
CA ASN A 59 5.76 -1.13 20.35
C ASN A 59 6.23 -2.02 19.19
N LEU A 60 5.33 -2.79 18.60
CA LEU A 60 5.61 -3.65 17.44
C LEU A 60 5.24 -3.00 16.12
N ALA A 61 4.53 -1.86 16.17
CA ALA A 61 4.13 -1.11 15.00
C ALA A 61 5.35 -0.54 14.26
N LYS A 62 5.32 -0.66 12.95
CA LYS A 62 6.31 -0.04 12.06
C LYS A 62 5.69 1.20 11.43
N TYR A 63 6.28 2.34 11.69
CA TYR A 63 5.90 3.61 11.08
C TYR A 63 6.63 3.77 9.76
N VAL A 64 5.90 3.90 8.67
CA VAL A 64 6.45 3.97 7.30
C VAL A 64 5.97 5.24 6.64
N ILE A 65 6.88 5.98 6.03
CA ILE A 65 6.56 7.16 5.23
C ILE A 65 7.00 6.89 3.79
N ALA A 66 6.11 7.12 2.84
CA ALA A 66 6.45 7.19 1.44
C ALA A 66 6.84 8.62 1.09
N PHE A 67 8.01 8.78 0.48
CA PHE A 67 8.52 10.04 0.00
C PHE A 67 8.50 10.04 -1.53
N ASN A 68 7.93 11.09 -2.10
CA ASN A 68 8.07 11.40 -3.51
C ASN A 68 9.30 12.27 -3.71
N ILE A 69 10.21 11.81 -4.55
CA ILE A 69 11.46 12.52 -4.90
C ILE A 69 11.33 13.00 -6.34
N LYS A 70 11.28 14.30 -6.52
CA LYS A 70 11.09 14.93 -7.80
C LYS A 70 12.27 15.81 -8.17
N GLN A 71 12.76 15.65 -9.39
CA GLN A 71 13.74 16.57 -9.95
C GLN A 71 13.02 17.82 -10.53
N THR A 72 13.31 18.99 -9.99
CA THR A 72 12.62 20.23 -10.36
C THR A 72 13.28 20.96 -11.54
N HIS A 73 14.54 20.62 -11.86
CA HIS A 73 15.27 21.27 -12.94
C HIS A 73 16.22 20.29 -13.63
N PHE A 74 16.18 20.24 -14.94
CA PHE A 74 17.09 19.44 -15.78
C PHE A 74 18.09 20.36 -16.45
N THR A 75 19.38 20.11 -16.25
CA THR A 75 20.46 20.87 -16.88
C THR A 75 20.75 20.41 -18.32
N LEU A 76 20.21 19.27 -18.73
CA LEU A 76 20.36 18.69 -20.05
C LEU A 76 18.98 18.50 -20.69
N ASP A 77 18.89 18.75 -21.99
CA ASP A 77 17.67 18.44 -22.73
C ASP A 77 17.60 16.94 -23.04
N ILE A 78 17.13 16.20 -22.05
CA ILE A 78 16.84 14.78 -22.14
C ILE A 78 15.38 14.65 -22.55
N GLY A 79 15.04 14.28 -23.71
CA GLY A 79 13.66 14.19 -24.23
C GLY A 79 12.55 13.97 -23.22
N GLU A 80 11.34 14.40 -23.48
CA GLU A 80 10.22 14.46 -22.52
C GLU A 80 9.95 13.12 -21.82
N HIS A 81 10.03 12.00 -22.56
CA HIS A 81 9.81 10.65 -21.98
C HIS A 81 10.81 10.25 -20.89
N LEU A 82 12.06 10.74 -20.99
CA LEU A 82 13.07 10.51 -19.95
C LEU A 82 12.86 11.45 -18.76
N LYS A 83 12.38 12.65 -19.01
CA LYS A 83 11.99 13.60 -17.94
C LYS A 83 10.87 13.02 -17.09
N ASP A 84 9.86 12.43 -17.69
CA ASP A 84 8.73 11.82 -16.98
C ASP A 84 9.17 10.58 -16.18
N ALA A 85 10.04 9.74 -16.73
CA ALA A 85 10.53 8.55 -16.05
C ALA A 85 11.46 8.85 -14.85
N MET A 86 12.13 10.01 -14.84
CA MET A 86 13.01 10.45 -13.76
C MET A 86 12.32 11.39 -12.75
N ASN A 87 11.08 11.76 -13.01
CA ASN A 87 10.41 12.84 -12.29
C ASN A 87 9.62 12.42 -11.06
N ASP A 88 9.32 11.13 -10.90
CA ASP A 88 8.51 10.66 -9.78
C ASP A 88 9.06 9.33 -9.24
N ILE A 89 9.99 9.43 -8.31
CA ILE A 89 10.49 8.26 -7.57
C ILE A 89 9.80 8.25 -6.22
N SER A 90 8.95 7.26 -5.99
CA SER A 90 8.37 7.01 -4.66
C SER A 90 9.20 5.95 -3.94
N ILE A 91 9.59 6.25 -2.70
CA ILE A 91 10.31 5.33 -1.82
C ILE A 91 9.65 5.26 -0.46
N GLU A 92 9.46 4.06 0.05
CA GLU A 92 8.96 3.83 1.41
C GLU A 92 10.15 3.66 2.38
N ILE A 93 10.12 4.41 3.47
CA ILE A 93 11.17 4.39 4.49
C ILE A 93 10.55 4.15 5.85
N PRO A 94 10.98 3.11 6.60
CA PRO A 94 10.61 2.96 7.99
C PRO A 94 11.29 4.05 8.82
N VAL A 95 10.53 4.73 9.66
CA VAL A 95 10.97 5.81 10.52
C VAL A 95 10.59 5.54 11.98
N ASP A 96 11.17 6.27 12.92
CA ASP A 96 10.69 6.26 14.29
C ASP A 96 9.36 7.02 14.43
N LYS A 97 8.67 6.78 15.55
CA LYS A 97 7.36 7.39 15.82
C LYS A 97 7.47 8.91 15.91
N GLU A 98 8.54 9.43 16.51
CA GLU A 98 8.73 10.86 16.70
C GLU A 98 8.81 11.59 15.35
N TYR A 99 9.58 11.07 14.41
CA TYR A 99 9.64 11.62 13.05
C TYR A 99 8.33 11.45 12.31
N TYR A 100 7.69 10.26 12.43
CA TYR A 100 6.40 10.01 11.82
C TYR A 100 5.33 11.04 12.25
N ASP A 101 5.27 11.35 13.55
CA ASP A 101 4.31 12.30 14.10
C ASP A 101 4.63 13.75 13.74
N SER A 102 5.89 14.06 13.43
CA SER A 102 6.37 15.43 13.16
C SER A 102 6.08 15.93 11.74
N VAL A 103 5.72 15.05 10.80
CA VAL A 103 5.49 15.42 9.41
C VAL A 103 4.07 15.08 8.97
N GLU A 104 3.55 15.84 7.99
CA GLU A 104 2.24 15.62 7.39
C GLU A 104 2.35 15.28 5.90
N VAL A 105 1.31 14.65 5.35
CA VAL A 105 1.23 14.38 3.91
C VAL A 105 1.18 15.69 3.15
N GLY A 106 2.07 15.84 2.18
CA GLY A 106 2.23 17.07 1.41
C GLY A 106 3.39 17.94 1.88
N ASP A 107 3.99 17.67 3.06
CA ASP A 107 5.14 18.43 3.55
C ASP A 107 6.33 18.29 2.61
N ILE A 108 7.03 19.42 2.44
CA ILE A 108 8.33 19.46 1.76
C ILE A 108 9.39 19.28 2.82
N ILE A 109 10.23 18.27 2.64
CA ILE A 109 11.32 17.98 3.56
C ILE A 109 12.55 18.74 3.09
N ASP A 110 12.89 19.82 3.78
CA ASP A 110 14.05 20.67 3.49
C ASP A 110 15.27 20.27 4.32
N ASP A 111 15.03 19.76 5.53
CA ASP A 111 16.09 19.33 6.42
C ASP A 111 16.45 17.85 6.23
N SER A 112 17.67 17.49 6.58
CA SER A 112 18.08 16.10 6.62
C SER A 112 17.51 15.40 7.86
N PHE A 113 17.06 14.18 7.69
CA PHE A 113 16.53 13.35 8.76
C PHE A 113 17.26 12.00 8.83
N ARG A 114 17.17 11.36 9.98
CA ARG A 114 17.88 10.11 10.25
C ARG A 114 16.92 8.93 10.21
N VAL A 115 17.35 7.86 9.54
CA VAL A 115 16.67 6.56 9.55
C VAL A 115 17.67 5.50 10.00
N GLY A 116 17.58 5.06 11.24
CA GLY A 116 18.56 4.15 11.83
C GLY A 116 19.98 4.73 11.79
N SER A 117 20.89 4.07 11.09
CA SER A 117 22.28 4.53 10.91
C SER A 117 22.48 5.43 9.70
N PHE A 118 21.47 5.63 8.86
CA PHE A 118 21.55 6.45 7.65
C PHE A 118 21.01 7.85 7.90
N ILE A 119 21.64 8.82 7.24
CA ILE A 119 21.14 10.20 7.18
C ILE A 119 20.60 10.43 5.80
N TRP A 120 19.31 10.74 5.71
CA TRP A 120 18.66 11.13 4.48
C TRP A 120 18.71 12.64 4.32
N LYS A 121 19.01 13.07 3.13
CA LYS A 121 18.89 14.50 2.78
C LYS A 121 17.47 14.77 2.32
N GLY A 122 16.91 15.84 2.82
CA GLY A 122 15.68 16.40 2.29
C GLY A 122 15.89 17.04 0.92
N SER A 123 15.06 18.01 0.56
CA SER A 123 15.16 18.76 -0.68
C SER A 123 16.51 19.46 -0.78
N PHE A 124 17.19 19.34 -1.90
CA PHE A 124 18.47 20.01 -2.14
C PHE A 124 18.73 20.26 -3.63
N GLY A 125 19.26 21.41 -3.96
CA GLY A 125 19.56 21.78 -5.33
C GLY A 125 18.30 21.67 -6.23
N ASN A 126 18.34 20.79 -7.21
CA ASN A 126 17.25 20.56 -8.15
C ASN A 126 16.30 19.43 -7.72
N TRP A 127 16.43 18.91 -6.50
CA TRP A 127 15.62 17.82 -5.98
C TRP A 127 14.66 18.32 -4.91
N LYS A 128 13.40 17.93 -5.04
CA LYS A 128 12.34 18.18 -4.07
C LYS A 128 11.90 16.85 -3.49
N VAL A 129 11.89 16.76 -2.17
CA VAL A 129 11.39 15.59 -1.43
C VAL A 129 10.08 15.99 -0.75
N THR A 130 9.01 15.26 -1.01
CA THR A 130 7.68 15.52 -0.45
C THR A 130 7.15 14.27 0.23
N VAL A 131 6.48 14.42 1.36
CA VAL A 131 5.76 13.31 2.02
C VAL A 131 4.54 12.95 1.16
N GLU A 132 4.53 11.74 0.61
CA GLU A 132 3.47 11.26 -0.27
C GLU A 132 2.36 10.56 0.52
N SER A 133 2.73 9.67 1.44
CA SER A 133 1.78 8.99 2.33
C SER A 133 2.44 8.56 3.62
N LYS A 134 1.61 8.23 4.62
CA LYS A 134 2.01 7.72 5.94
C LYS A 134 1.22 6.45 6.22
N ASP A 135 1.89 5.42 6.74
CA ASP A 135 1.28 4.13 7.04
C ASP A 135 1.84 3.56 8.36
N ILE A 136 1.02 2.78 9.07
CA ILE A 136 1.43 2.05 10.27
C ILE A 136 1.15 0.56 10.01
N ARG A 137 2.18 -0.28 10.12
CA ARG A 137 2.12 -1.71 9.77
C ARG A 137 2.43 -2.63 10.96
#